data_ee9b651bebf0c8e05a4e97d1b949c001
#
_entry.id   ee9b651bebf0c8e05a4e97d1b949c001
#
_cell.length_a   1.000
_cell.length_b   1.000
_cell.length_c   1.000
_cell.angle_alpha   90.00
_cell.angle_beta   90.00
_cell.angle_gamma   90.00
#
_symmetry.space_group_name_H-M   'P 1'
#
loop_
_entity.id
_entity.type
_entity.pdbx_description
1 polymer ?
#
loop_
_entity_poly.entity_id
_entity_poly.type
_entity_poly.pdbx_seq_one_letter_code
_entity_poly.pdbx_strand_id
1 'polypeptide(L)'
;MTQVDGCTPSAVIDRISLVLDAFDGPGRLSLAQVVRRTGLPRSSAHRMLERLVQLRWLRRHGRDYELGMRLVELGSLAVHQDRMHRAAQPFLHDLHRATGLVVHLAVLDGADVVYLEKIAGGLGEAVPTRVGGRQPAHCTAVGKVLLAFADPDRRDDSDLLARKTKYSINTRRQLAEELAAIRARGVAYERAECVDGFGCIAAPLGDTGEPMAAVSICGPLDRMTFDHRLAGPVRTTALGIWRNFDNGDSVRVRPILQQARPLRQPVAAASVRALQYA
;
A
#
# COMPACT_ATOMS: atom_id res chain seq x y z
N MET A 1 -32.96 11.73 0.89
CA MET A 1 -32.82 11.13 -0.47
C MET A 1 -31.86 12.02 -1.24
N THR A 2 -30.59 11.71 -1.16
CA THR A 2 -29.52 12.43 -1.87
C THR A 2 -29.02 11.47 -2.96
N GLN A 3 -29.29 11.83 -4.22
CA GLN A 3 -28.84 11.11 -5.41
C GLN A 3 -27.31 11.17 -5.45
N VAL A 4 -26.67 10.02 -5.40
CA VAL A 4 -25.24 9.87 -5.65
C VAL A 4 -25.09 9.83 -7.18
N ASP A 5 -24.54 10.88 -7.76
CA ASP A 5 -24.16 10.92 -9.17
C ASP A 5 -23.12 9.83 -9.44
N GLY A 6 -23.58 8.69 -9.91
CA GLY A 6 -22.75 7.62 -10.42
C GLY A 6 -22.08 8.07 -11.73
N CYS A 7 -20.86 8.57 -11.65
CA CYS A 7 -20.05 8.83 -12.82
C CYS A 7 -19.77 7.51 -13.56
N THR A 8 -20.58 7.23 -14.58
CA THR A 8 -20.32 6.10 -15.49
C THR A 8 -18.97 6.34 -16.17
N PRO A 9 -18.01 5.39 -16.15
CA PRO A 9 -16.69 5.57 -16.75
C PRO A 9 -16.85 5.90 -18.23
N SER A 10 -16.50 7.13 -18.59
CA SER A 10 -16.73 7.68 -19.93
C SER A 10 -15.62 7.31 -20.92
N ALA A 11 -14.38 7.18 -20.44
CA ALA A 11 -13.22 6.83 -21.25
C ALA A 11 -12.98 5.33 -21.30
N VAL A 12 -12.45 4.85 -22.42
CA VAL A 12 -12.05 3.43 -22.58
C VAL A 12 -11.01 3.03 -21.55
N ILE A 13 -10.10 3.95 -21.21
CA ILE A 13 -9.03 3.73 -20.21
C ILE A 13 -9.63 3.49 -18.82
N ASP A 14 -10.63 4.26 -18.41
CA ASP A 14 -11.30 4.10 -17.11
C ASP A 14 -11.94 2.71 -16.99
N ARG A 15 -12.58 2.24 -18.08
CA ARG A 15 -13.20 0.91 -18.12
C ARG A 15 -12.17 -0.22 -18.08
N ILE A 16 -11.00 -0.03 -18.70
CA ILE A 16 -9.89 -0.99 -18.63
C ILE A 16 -9.34 -1.05 -17.22
N SER A 17 -9.15 0.10 -16.55
CA SER A 17 -8.74 0.16 -15.16
C SER A 17 -9.71 -0.61 -14.26
N LEU A 18 -11.02 -0.35 -14.37
CA LEU A 18 -12.05 -1.09 -13.63
C LEU A 18 -11.98 -2.61 -13.85
N VAL A 19 -11.71 -3.04 -15.08
CA VAL A 19 -11.58 -4.48 -15.38
C VAL A 19 -10.34 -5.06 -14.70
N LEU A 20 -9.21 -4.35 -14.70
CA LEU A 20 -7.98 -4.82 -14.02
C LEU A 20 -8.14 -4.81 -12.50
N ASP A 21 -8.75 -3.75 -11.94
CA ASP A 21 -9.01 -3.61 -10.50
C ASP A 21 -9.95 -4.72 -9.98
N ALA A 22 -10.83 -5.25 -10.86
CA ALA A 22 -11.67 -6.37 -10.50
C ALA A 22 -10.88 -7.64 -10.09
N PHE A 23 -9.62 -7.75 -10.50
CA PHE A 23 -8.73 -8.86 -10.14
C PHE A 23 -8.00 -8.65 -8.81
N ASP A 24 -8.25 -7.54 -8.10
CA ASP A 24 -7.73 -7.39 -6.74
C ASP A 24 -8.48 -8.37 -5.81
N GLY A 25 -7.79 -9.44 -5.43
CA GLY A 25 -8.34 -10.55 -4.63
C GLY A 25 -7.98 -11.93 -5.19
N PRO A 26 -8.76 -12.98 -4.92
CA PRO A 26 -8.43 -14.34 -5.36
C PRO A 26 -8.40 -14.49 -6.88
N GLY A 27 -7.30 -14.98 -7.33
CA GLY A 27 -6.63 -15.15 -8.60
C GLY A 27 -7.41 -15.25 -9.91
N ARG A 28 -8.60 -15.87 -9.97
CA ARG A 28 -9.30 -16.11 -11.25
C ARG A 28 -10.74 -15.62 -11.21
N LEU A 29 -11.17 -15.01 -12.31
CA LEU A 29 -12.53 -14.52 -12.48
C LEU A 29 -13.12 -14.96 -13.81
N SER A 30 -14.37 -15.46 -13.77
CA SER A 30 -15.17 -15.65 -14.97
C SER A 30 -15.70 -14.30 -15.50
N LEU A 31 -16.10 -14.27 -16.78
CA LEU A 31 -16.76 -13.09 -17.37
C LEU A 31 -17.94 -12.60 -16.51
N ALA A 32 -18.75 -13.51 -15.95
CA ALA A 32 -19.90 -13.14 -15.14
C ALA A 32 -19.48 -12.44 -13.83
N GLN A 33 -18.37 -12.88 -13.22
CA GLN A 33 -17.81 -12.25 -12.01
C GLN A 33 -17.24 -10.87 -12.31
N VAL A 34 -16.53 -10.71 -13.44
CA VAL A 34 -16.03 -9.39 -13.88
C VAL A 34 -17.20 -8.43 -14.11
N VAL A 35 -18.24 -8.86 -14.84
CA VAL A 35 -19.45 -8.04 -15.06
C VAL A 35 -20.07 -7.60 -13.73
N ARG A 36 -20.22 -8.52 -12.78
CA ARG A 36 -20.81 -8.21 -11.46
C ARG A 36 -19.94 -7.22 -10.66
N ARG A 37 -18.61 -7.33 -10.72
CA ARG A 37 -17.68 -6.46 -9.98
C ARG A 37 -17.57 -5.07 -10.60
N THR A 38 -17.61 -4.98 -11.93
CA THR A 38 -17.37 -3.73 -12.65
C THR A 38 -18.64 -2.97 -13.01
N GLY A 39 -19.80 -3.64 -13.01
CA GLY A 39 -21.05 -3.07 -13.51
C GLY A 39 -21.08 -2.84 -15.04
N LEU A 40 -20.05 -3.24 -15.78
CA LEU A 40 -19.99 -3.04 -17.22
C LEU A 40 -20.97 -3.95 -17.97
N PRO A 41 -21.53 -3.49 -19.11
CA PRO A 41 -22.31 -4.36 -19.99
C PRO A 41 -21.49 -5.59 -20.42
N ARG A 42 -22.13 -6.77 -20.42
CA ARG A 42 -21.49 -8.07 -20.70
C ARG A 42 -20.69 -8.07 -22.02
N SER A 43 -21.24 -7.48 -23.07
CA SER A 43 -20.54 -7.40 -24.38
C SER A 43 -19.29 -6.52 -24.33
N SER A 44 -19.35 -5.42 -23.57
CA SER A 44 -18.20 -4.53 -23.36
C SER A 44 -17.11 -5.22 -22.55
N ALA A 45 -17.48 -5.82 -21.42
CA ALA A 45 -16.53 -6.57 -20.58
C ALA A 45 -15.86 -7.71 -21.36
N HIS A 46 -16.61 -8.48 -22.14
CA HIS A 46 -16.08 -9.56 -22.96
C HIS A 46 -15.04 -9.06 -23.97
N ARG A 47 -15.37 -8.00 -24.74
CA ARG A 47 -14.42 -7.42 -25.72
C ARG A 47 -13.14 -6.89 -25.05
N MET A 48 -13.25 -6.26 -23.88
CA MET A 48 -12.09 -5.78 -23.14
C MET A 48 -11.24 -6.91 -22.63
N LEU A 49 -11.83 -7.96 -22.05
CA LEU A 49 -11.11 -9.13 -21.57
C LEU A 49 -10.34 -9.82 -22.72
N GLU A 50 -10.99 -10.05 -23.88
CA GLU A 50 -10.33 -10.64 -25.04
C GLU A 50 -9.15 -9.74 -25.51
N ARG A 51 -9.35 -8.41 -25.54
CA ARG A 51 -8.27 -7.50 -25.95
C ARG A 51 -7.11 -7.50 -24.95
N LEU A 52 -7.40 -7.54 -23.63
CA LEU A 52 -6.38 -7.62 -22.61
C LEU A 52 -5.61 -8.95 -22.65
N VAL A 53 -6.28 -10.05 -23.03
CA VAL A 53 -5.61 -11.36 -23.29
C VAL A 53 -4.67 -11.26 -24.48
N GLN A 54 -5.10 -10.66 -25.60
CA GLN A 54 -4.23 -10.43 -26.76
C GLN A 54 -2.99 -9.59 -26.43
N LEU A 55 -3.15 -8.59 -25.53
CA LEU A 55 -2.07 -7.74 -25.07
C LEU A 55 -1.24 -8.36 -23.94
N ARG A 56 -1.51 -9.60 -23.54
CA ARG A 56 -0.84 -10.34 -22.44
C ARG A 56 -1.00 -9.69 -21.04
N TRP A 57 -1.93 -8.74 -20.90
CA TRP A 57 -2.27 -8.13 -19.59
C TRP A 57 -3.13 -9.08 -18.76
N LEU A 58 -3.96 -9.89 -19.43
CA LEU A 58 -4.65 -11.02 -18.86
C LEU A 58 -4.22 -12.32 -19.53
N ARG A 59 -4.47 -13.43 -18.84
CA ARG A 59 -4.33 -14.79 -19.36
C ARG A 59 -5.67 -15.49 -19.22
N ARG A 60 -6.06 -16.25 -20.25
CA ARG A 60 -7.28 -17.07 -20.21
C ARG A 60 -6.95 -18.48 -19.75
N HIS A 61 -7.73 -19.00 -18.83
CA HIS A 61 -7.65 -20.36 -18.35
C HIS A 61 -9.04 -21.02 -18.43
N GLY A 62 -9.31 -21.74 -19.49
CA GLY A 62 -10.63 -22.28 -19.80
C GLY A 62 -11.67 -21.17 -20.01
N ARG A 63 -12.63 -21.04 -19.07
CA ARG A 63 -13.65 -19.99 -19.08
C ARG A 63 -13.33 -18.79 -18.17
N ASP A 64 -12.21 -18.86 -17.43
CA ASP A 64 -11.79 -17.85 -16.49
C ASP A 64 -10.60 -17.04 -17.02
N TYR A 65 -10.41 -15.87 -16.42
CA TYR A 65 -9.33 -14.94 -16.71
C TYR A 65 -8.51 -14.72 -15.43
N GLU A 66 -7.22 -14.47 -15.58
CA GLU A 66 -6.29 -14.12 -14.51
C GLU A 66 -5.29 -13.08 -15.00
N LEU A 67 -4.59 -12.41 -14.07
CA LEU A 67 -3.58 -11.41 -14.42
C LEU A 67 -2.46 -12.06 -15.26
N GLY A 68 -2.07 -11.37 -16.33
CA GLY A 68 -1.09 -11.84 -17.30
C GLY A 68 0.34 -11.41 -16.97
N MET A 69 1.31 -12.07 -17.59
CA MET A 69 2.73 -11.85 -17.35
C MET A 69 3.19 -10.42 -17.68
N ARG A 70 2.51 -9.74 -18.62
CA ARG A 70 2.86 -8.36 -18.99
C ARG A 70 2.79 -7.39 -17.82
N LEU A 71 1.86 -7.61 -16.88
CA LEU A 71 1.76 -6.78 -15.67
C LEU A 71 2.96 -7.01 -14.73
N VAL A 72 3.44 -8.25 -14.62
CA VAL A 72 4.66 -8.56 -13.86
C VAL A 72 5.88 -7.90 -14.49
N GLU A 73 6.02 -7.97 -15.83
CA GLU A 73 7.11 -7.32 -16.57
C GLU A 73 7.14 -5.80 -16.29
N LEU A 74 5.99 -5.13 -16.42
CA LEU A 74 5.89 -3.68 -16.23
C LEU A 74 6.07 -3.28 -14.76
N GLY A 75 5.46 -4.01 -13.83
CA GLY A 75 5.59 -3.75 -12.40
C GLY A 75 7.04 -3.95 -11.93
N SER A 76 7.70 -5.03 -12.36
CA SER A 76 9.12 -5.28 -12.06
C SER A 76 10.01 -4.18 -12.62
N LEU A 77 9.77 -3.75 -13.87
CA LEU A 77 10.52 -2.65 -14.48
C LEU A 77 10.33 -1.34 -13.69
N ALA A 78 9.10 -1.00 -13.30
CA ALA A 78 8.81 0.19 -12.54
C ALA A 78 9.55 0.21 -11.19
N VAL A 79 9.53 -0.91 -10.46
CA VAL A 79 10.25 -1.05 -9.19
C VAL A 79 11.76 -1.02 -9.40
N HIS A 80 12.28 -1.68 -10.45
CA HIS A 80 13.72 -1.68 -10.76
C HIS A 80 14.24 -0.29 -11.13
N GLN A 81 13.42 0.55 -11.77
CA GLN A 81 13.76 1.92 -12.13
C GLN A 81 13.64 2.88 -10.95
N ASP A 82 12.91 2.52 -9.89
CA ASP A 82 12.77 3.36 -8.72
C ASP A 82 14.08 3.44 -7.93
N ARG A 83 14.62 4.65 -7.81
CA ARG A 83 15.92 4.92 -7.18
C ARG A 83 15.88 4.71 -5.67
N MET A 84 14.77 5.10 -5.02
CA MET A 84 14.60 4.92 -3.58
C MET A 84 14.58 3.43 -3.25
N HIS A 85 13.84 2.63 -4.02
CA HIS A 85 13.82 1.18 -3.85
C HIS A 85 15.22 0.57 -3.97
N ARG A 86 15.98 0.92 -5.01
CA ARG A 86 17.37 0.43 -5.18
C ARG A 86 18.30 0.84 -4.05
N ALA A 87 18.22 2.12 -3.62
CA ALA A 87 19.03 2.62 -2.51
C ALA A 87 18.69 1.94 -1.18
N ALA A 88 17.43 1.51 -0.99
CA ALA A 88 16.96 0.89 0.23
C ALA A 88 17.36 -0.59 0.38
N GLN A 89 17.44 -1.34 -0.71
CA GLN A 89 17.60 -2.80 -0.73
C GLN A 89 18.62 -3.36 0.27
N PRO A 90 19.90 -2.93 0.30
CA PRO A 90 20.89 -3.50 1.22
C PRO A 90 20.50 -3.24 2.69
N PHE A 91 20.01 -2.06 3.00
CA PHE A 91 19.61 -1.68 4.36
C PHE A 91 18.39 -2.45 4.86
N LEU A 92 17.44 -2.74 3.98
CA LEU A 92 16.25 -3.53 4.34
C LEU A 92 16.63 -4.98 4.70
N HIS A 93 17.55 -5.57 3.95
CA HIS A 93 18.08 -6.91 4.24
C HIS A 93 18.86 -6.95 5.56
N ASP A 94 19.67 -5.91 5.82
CA ASP A 94 20.42 -5.79 7.08
C ASP A 94 19.48 -5.65 8.27
N LEU A 95 18.43 -4.83 8.16
CA LEU A 95 17.41 -4.68 9.19
C LEU A 95 16.68 -6.00 9.46
N HIS A 96 16.33 -6.74 8.40
CA HIS A 96 15.71 -8.06 8.54
C HIS A 96 16.64 -9.04 9.27
N ARG A 97 17.92 -9.11 8.88
CA ARG A 97 18.91 -9.97 9.53
C ARG A 97 19.10 -9.63 11.00
N ALA A 98 19.11 -8.34 11.33
CA ALA A 98 19.33 -7.88 12.70
C ALA A 98 18.13 -8.12 13.62
N THR A 99 16.90 -8.09 13.08
CA THR A 99 15.67 -8.16 13.89
C THR A 99 14.95 -9.50 13.79
N GLY A 100 15.12 -10.24 12.69
CA GLY A 100 14.35 -11.44 12.37
C GLY A 100 12.86 -11.16 12.10
N LEU A 101 12.48 -9.87 11.97
CA LEU A 101 11.11 -9.42 11.74
C LEU A 101 10.88 -9.14 10.25
N VAL A 102 9.62 -9.08 9.84
CA VAL A 102 9.28 -8.70 8.46
C VAL A 102 9.56 -7.22 8.26
N VAL A 103 10.30 -6.88 7.21
CA VAL A 103 10.67 -5.50 6.87
C VAL A 103 9.87 -5.06 5.66
N HIS A 104 9.34 -3.84 5.69
CA HIS A 104 8.65 -3.23 4.55
C HIS A 104 9.26 -1.89 4.19
N LEU A 105 9.22 -1.58 2.89
CA LEU A 105 9.34 -0.25 2.33
C LEU A 105 7.99 0.12 1.72
N ALA A 106 7.45 1.28 2.07
CA ALA A 106 6.14 1.71 1.60
C ALA A 106 6.12 3.21 1.28
N VAL A 107 5.21 3.60 0.38
CA VAL A 107 4.90 4.99 0.02
C VAL A 107 3.44 5.29 0.30
N LEU A 108 3.12 6.57 0.46
CA LEU A 108 1.75 7.05 0.59
C LEU A 108 1.14 7.29 -0.80
N ASP A 109 -0.04 6.74 -1.04
CA ASP A 109 -0.81 6.97 -2.26
C ASP A 109 -2.29 7.19 -1.91
N GLY A 110 -2.70 8.46 -1.89
CA GLY A 110 -4.00 8.88 -1.39
C GLY A 110 -4.17 8.59 0.11
N ALA A 111 -5.23 7.88 0.47
CA ALA A 111 -5.53 7.46 1.84
C ALA A 111 -4.86 6.13 2.24
N ASP A 112 -4.17 5.48 1.31
CA ASP A 112 -3.54 4.17 1.51
C ASP A 112 -2.02 4.26 1.44
N VAL A 113 -1.36 3.23 1.96
CA VAL A 113 0.03 2.94 1.66
C VAL A 113 0.13 1.83 0.62
N VAL A 114 1.17 1.91 -0.22
CA VAL A 114 1.54 0.86 -1.18
C VAL A 114 2.90 0.30 -0.76
N TYR A 115 2.97 -1.01 -0.60
CA TYR A 115 4.22 -1.69 -0.26
C TYR A 115 5.09 -1.87 -1.51
N LEU A 116 6.27 -1.24 -1.53
CA LEU A 116 7.26 -1.37 -2.61
C LEU A 116 8.17 -2.59 -2.41
N GLU A 117 8.39 -2.95 -1.13
CA GLU A 117 9.23 -4.10 -0.77
C GLU A 117 8.71 -4.78 0.49
N LYS A 118 8.90 -6.10 0.54
CA LYS A 118 8.65 -6.94 1.70
C LYS A 118 9.78 -7.96 1.83
N ILE A 119 10.61 -7.82 2.85
CA ILE A 119 11.64 -8.81 3.18
C ILE A 119 11.17 -9.62 4.37
N ALA A 120 11.03 -10.91 4.18
CA ALA A 120 10.44 -11.79 5.17
C ALA A 120 11.14 -13.16 5.15
N GLY A 121 11.46 -13.66 6.33
CA GLY A 121 11.85 -15.04 6.53
C GLY A 121 10.63 -15.91 6.86
N GLY A 122 10.75 -16.80 7.84
CA GLY A 122 9.67 -17.71 8.27
C GLY A 122 8.37 -17.03 8.74
N LEU A 123 8.38 -15.72 8.98
CA LEU A 123 7.18 -14.94 9.31
C LEU A 123 6.43 -14.42 8.07
N GLY A 124 6.94 -14.67 6.86
CA GLY A 124 6.42 -14.08 5.63
C GLY A 124 4.97 -14.41 5.33
N GLU A 125 4.56 -15.64 5.59
CA GLU A 125 3.18 -16.09 5.37
C GLU A 125 2.22 -15.57 6.44
N ALA A 126 2.72 -15.40 7.68
CA ALA A 126 1.89 -14.95 8.80
C ALA A 126 1.48 -13.47 8.68
N VAL A 127 2.33 -12.62 8.07
CA VAL A 127 2.02 -11.19 7.87
C VAL A 127 1.30 -11.01 6.53
N PRO A 128 -0.01 -10.67 6.51
CA PRO A 128 -0.83 -10.65 5.31
C PRO A 128 -0.60 -9.39 4.45
N THR A 129 0.66 -9.13 4.10
CA THR A 129 1.08 -8.05 3.21
C THR A 129 1.78 -8.63 1.98
N ARG A 130 1.76 -7.91 0.87
CA ARG A 130 2.49 -8.26 -0.37
C ARG A 130 3.04 -7.00 -1.05
N VAL A 131 4.07 -7.14 -1.84
CA VAL A 131 4.55 -6.08 -2.74
C VAL A 131 3.42 -5.69 -3.70
N GLY A 132 3.22 -4.39 -3.90
CA GLY A 132 2.08 -3.82 -4.62
C GLY A 132 0.76 -3.88 -3.85
N GLY A 133 0.71 -4.47 -2.65
CA GLY A 133 -0.48 -4.48 -1.80
C GLY A 133 -0.74 -3.11 -1.17
N ARG A 134 -2.02 -2.83 -0.89
CA ARG A 134 -2.49 -1.58 -0.28
C ARG A 134 -3.06 -1.83 1.10
N GLN A 135 -2.85 -0.89 2.01
CA GLN A 135 -3.49 -0.86 3.33
C GLN A 135 -3.82 0.59 3.72
N PRO A 136 -4.88 0.84 4.49
CA PRO A 136 -5.22 2.19 4.93
C PRO A 136 -4.08 2.81 5.75
N ALA A 137 -3.71 4.03 5.40
CA ALA A 137 -2.58 4.71 6.03
C ALA A 137 -2.81 4.99 7.52
N HIS A 138 -4.04 5.30 7.93
CA HIS A 138 -4.37 5.69 9.30
C HIS A 138 -4.17 4.57 10.35
N CYS A 139 -4.19 3.31 9.95
CA CYS A 139 -4.05 2.15 10.85
C CYS A 139 -2.76 1.33 10.63
N THR A 140 -1.82 1.81 9.82
CA THR A 140 -0.51 1.18 9.62
C THR A 140 0.62 2.06 10.16
N ALA A 141 1.70 1.48 10.68
CA ALA A 141 2.82 2.27 11.18
C ALA A 141 3.46 3.10 10.06
N VAL A 142 3.69 2.51 8.87
CA VAL A 142 4.24 3.22 7.70
C VAL A 142 3.30 4.35 7.25
N GLY A 143 2.00 4.12 7.25
CA GLY A 143 1.02 5.15 6.88
C GLY A 143 0.95 6.29 7.89
N LYS A 144 0.88 5.97 9.18
CA LYS A 144 0.85 6.99 10.23
C LYS A 144 2.09 7.88 10.21
N VAL A 145 3.29 7.30 9.99
CA VAL A 145 4.50 8.12 9.91
C VAL A 145 4.53 8.98 8.66
N LEU A 146 4.03 8.51 7.52
CA LEU A 146 3.94 9.31 6.30
C LEU A 146 2.88 10.43 6.44
N LEU A 147 1.70 10.11 6.99
CA LEU A 147 0.66 11.10 7.26
C LEU A 147 1.09 12.16 8.27
N ALA A 148 2.00 11.84 9.20
CA ALA A 148 2.49 12.81 10.18
C ALA A 148 3.19 14.00 9.55
N PHE A 149 3.82 13.80 8.40
CA PHE A 149 4.60 14.81 7.68
C PHE A 149 4.02 15.19 6.31
N ALA A 150 2.92 14.57 5.89
CA ALA A 150 2.22 14.94 4.66
C ALA A 150 1.48 16.27 4.81
N ASP A 151 1.27 16.94 3.67
CA ASP A 151 0.48 18.16 3.59
C ASP A 151 -0.94 17.92 4.15
N PRO A 152 -1.41 18.75 5.10
CA PRO A 152 -2.77 18.67 5.65
C PRO A 152 -3.88 18.70 4.62
N ASP A 153 -3.70 19.41 3.50
CA ASP A 153 -4.70 19.58 2.45
C ASP A 153 -4.96 18.29 1.64
N ARG A 154 -4.14 17.24 1.82
CA ARG A 154 -4.35 15.93 1.20
C ARG A 154 -5.28 15.01 1.98
N ARG A 155 -5.91 15.48 3.04
CA ARG A 155 -6.76 14.65 3.92
C ARG A 155 -8.19 14.60 3.39
N ASP A 156 -8.76 13.40 3.40
CA ASP A 156 -10.18 13.18 3.13
C ASP A 156 -11.04 13.81 4.23
N ASP A 157 -12.18 14.44 3.91
CA ASP A 157 -13.04 15.20 4.83
C ASP A 157 -13.94 14.34 5.73
N SER A 158 -13.89 13.03 5.62
CA SER A 158 -14.68 12.12 6.45
C SER A 158 -14.25 12.12 7.92
N ASP A 159 -15.14 12.37 8.85
CA ASP A 159 -14.86 12.35 10.32
C ASP A 159 -14.56 10.95 10.85
N LEU A 160 -15.04 9.91 10.18
CA LEU A 160 -14.89 8.52 10.59
C LEU A 160 -13.93 7.79 9.66
N LEU A 161 -13.00 7.04 10.25
CA LEU A 161 -12.03 6.20 9.57
C LEU A 161 -12.47 4.73 9.62
N ALA A 162 -12.21 3.99 8.54
CA ALA A 162 -12.59 2.59 8.45
C ALA A 162 -11.84 1.73 9.48
N ARG A 163 -12.56 0.99 10.31
CA ARG A 163 -11.97 0.05 11.27
C ARG A 163 -11.53 -1.24 10.57
N LYS A 164 -10.29 -1.65 10.81
CA LYS A 164 -9.77 -2.98 10.45
C LYS A 164 -9.85 -3.96 11.61
N THR A 165 -9.60 -3.47 12.82
CA THR A 165 -9.67 -4.23 14.07
C THR A 165 -10.38 -3.41 15.15
N LYS A 166 -10.60 -4.00 16.29
CA LYS A 166 -11.12 -3.25 17.48
C LYS A 166 -10.15 -2.19 18.00
N TYR A 167 -8.87 -2.28 17.64
CA TYR A 167 -7.81 -1.37 18.09
C TYR A 167 -7.52 -0.24 17.09
N SER A 168 -8.11 -0.30 15.89
CA SER A 168 -7.88 0.74 14.88
C SER A 168 -8.26 2.12 15.37
N ILE A 169 -7.42 3.11 15.09
CA ILE A 169 -7.80 4.52 15.15
C ILE A 169 -8.98 4.72 14.21
N ASN A 170 -10.08 5.26 14.70
CA ASN A 170 -11.31 5.38 13.93
C ASN A 170 -11.92 6.80 13.90
N THR A 171 -11.27 7.77 14.52
CA THR A 171 -11.65 9.18 14.46
C THR A 171 -10.48 10.05 14.03
N ARG A 172 -10.77 11.16 13.36
CA ARG A 172 -9.74 12.14 12.97
C ARG A 172 -9.04 12.76 14.17
N ARG A 173 -9.75 12.99 15.26
CA ARG A 173 -9.14 13.53 16.47
C ARG A 173 -8.08 12.59 17.02
N GLN A 174 -8.39 11.30 17.17
CA GLN A 174 -7.41 10.31 17.62
C GLN A 174 -6.21 10.24 16.67
N LEU A 175 -6.46 10.27 15.35
CA LEU A 175 -5.39 10.28 14.35
C LEU A 175 -4.52 11.54 14.52
N ALA A 176 -5.11 12.71 14.63
CA ALA A 176 -4.36 13.97 14.78
C ALA A 176 -3.45 13.98 16.03
N GLU A 177 -3.95 13.46 17.16
CA GLU A 177 -3.18 13.29 18.39
C GLU A 177 -1.99 12.35 18.20
N GLU A 178 -2.21 11.19 17.54
CA GLU A 178 -1.15 10.23 17.23
C GLU A 178 -0.11 10.80 16.25
N LEU A 179 -0.56 11.52 15.19
CA LEU A 179 0.35 12.15 14.24
C LEU A 179 1.21 13.24 14.90
N ALA A 180 0.66 14.01 15.85
CA ALA A 180 1.43 14.97 16.64
C ALA A 180 2.50 14.28 17.48
N ALA A 181 2.15 13.18 18.14
CA ALA A 181 3.11 12.37 18.90
C ALA A 181 4.20 11.75 18.02
N ILE A 182 3.85 11.30 16.80
CA ILE A 182 4.80 10.77 15.82
C ILE A 182 5.78 11.87 15.38
N ARG A 183 5.31 13.09 15.10
CA ARG A 183 6.21 14.21 14.75
C ARG A 183 7.23 14.49 15.85
N ALA A 184 6.80 14.43 17.11
CA ALA A 184 7.68 14.68 18.24
C ALA A 184 8.74 13.57 18.46
N ARG A 185 8.36 12.28 18.28
CA ARG A 185 9.26 11.14 18.53
C ARG A 185 10.00 10.63 17.30
N GLY A 186 9.59 10.98 16.07
CA GLY A 186 10.21 10.57 14.81
C GLY A 186 9.97 9.12 14.39
N VAL A 187 9.08 8.39 15.07
CA VAL A 187 8.69 7.01 14.75
C VAL A 187 7.20 6.78 14.99
N ALA A 188 6.61 5.88 14.25
CA ALA A 188 5.24 5.41 14.48
C ALA A 188 5.24 4.01 15.07
N TYR A 189 4.33 3.77 16.01
CA TYR A 189 4.01 2.47 16.57
C TYR A 189 2.60 2.08 16.14
N GLU A 190 2.41 0.82 15.79
CA GLU A 190 1.11 0.24 15.48
C GLU A 190 0.98 -1.06 16.27
N ARG A 191 -0.12 -1.23 17.00
CA ARG A 191 -0.38 -2.39 17.85
C ARG A 191 -1.74 -2.98 17.52
N ALA A 192 -1.74 -3.99 16.66
CA ALA A 192 -2.95 -4.70 16.21
C ALA A 192 -4.02 -3.79 15.57
N GLU A 193 -3.65 -2.59 15.08
CA GLU A 193 -4.60 -1.65 14.49
C GLU A 193 -5.02 -2.08 13.07
N CYS A 194 -4.09 -2.63 12.28
CA CYS A 194 -4.33 -3.08 10.91
C CYS A 194 -4.65 -4.57 10.85
N VAL A 195 -3.90 -5.39 11.59
CA VAL A 195 -4.03 -6.84 11.67
C VAL A 195 -3.97 -7.27 13.12
N ASP A 196 -4.98 -7.99 13.58
CA ASP A 196 -5.03 -8.46 14.97
C ASP A 196 -3.83 -9.38 15.27
N GLY A 197 -3.26 -9.25 16.47
CA GLY A 197 -2.11 -10.03 16.91
C GLY A 197 -0.74 -9.59 16.37
N PHE A 198 -0.68 -8.62 15.46
CA PHE A 198 0.56 -8.09 14.89
C PHE A 198 0.84 -6.66 15.34
N GLY A 199 2.10 -6.29 15.31
CA GLY A 199 2.52 -4.91 15.58
C GLY A 199 3.64 -4.48 14.65
N CYS A 200 3.73 -3.15 14.43
CA CYS A 200 4.74 -2.57 13.54
C CYS A 200 5.38 -1.33 14.15
N ILE A 201 6.63 -1.09 13.78
CA ILE A 201 7.38 0.14 14.08
C ILE A 201 7.88 0.70 12.76
N ALA A 202 7.65 1.98 12.50
CA ALA A 202 8.06 2.63 11.25
C ALA A 202 8.77 3.96 11.50
N ALA A 203 9.71 4.27 10.58
CA ALA A 203 10.38 5.56 10.50
C ALA A 203 10.29 6.13 9.07
N PRO A 204 10.22 7.47 8.91
CA PRO A 204 10.14 8.12 7.61
C PRO A 204 11.50 8.12 6.89
N LEU A 205 11.46 8.10 5.56
CA LEU A 205 12.61 8.33 4.69
C LEU A 205 12.41 9.67 3.97
N GLY A 206 13.27 10.62 4.26
CA GLY A 206 13.20 11.95 3.67
C GLY A 206 13.71 13.01 4.65
N ASP A 207 13.75 14.23 4.15
CA ASP A 207 14.07 15.41 4.95
C ASP A 207 12.86 15.81 5.84
N THR A 208 13.07 16.74 6.78
CA THR A 208 12.10 17.14 7.80
C THR A 208 10.78 17.74 7.28
N GLY A 209 10.59 17.85 5.96
CA GLY A 209 9.40 18.42 5.35
C GLY A 209 8.38 17.37 4.89
N GLU A 210 8.71 16.61 3.86
CA GLU A 210 7.79 15.65 3.25
C GLU A 210 8.54 14.33 2.95
N PRO A 211 8.35 13.29 3.78
CA PRO A 211 9.01 12.00 3.54
C PRO A 211 8.50 11.35 2.27
N MET A 212 9.42 10.82 1.47
CA MET A 212 9.10 10.17 0.20
C MET A 212 8.64 8.72 0.39
N ALA A 213 9.07 8.08 1.46
CA ALA A 213 8.75 6.70 1.79
C ALA A 213 8.85 6.47 3.30
N ALA A 214 8.51 5.26 3.75
CA ALA A 214 8.75 4.81 5.12
C ALA A 214 9.27 3.39 5.13
N VAL A 215 10.15 3.09 6.09
CA VAL A 215 10.60 1.73 6.41
C VAL A 215 9.98 1.27 7.71
N SER A 216 9.60 -0.01 7.79
CA SER A 216 9.07 -0.60 9.01
C SER A 216 9.58 -2.01 9.26
N ILE A 217 9.48 -2.41 10.53
CA ILE A 217 9.50 -3.81 10.96
C ILE A 217 8.10 -4.20 11.43
N CYS A 218 7.71 -5.45 11.18
CA CYS A 218 6.42 -6.02 11.56
C CYS A 218 6.59 -7.46 12.06
N GLY A 219 5.86 -7.81 13.10
CA GLY A 219 5.85 -9.16 13.65
C GLY A 219 4.72 -9.40 14.65
N PRO A 220 4.57 -10.63 15.17
CA PRO A 220 3.64 -10.94 16.24
C PRO A 220 3.90 -10.07 17.47
N LEU A 221 2.83 -9.65 18.16
CA LEU A 221 2.94 -8.72 19.31
C LEU A 221 3.83 -9.23 20.43
N ASP A 222 3.88 -10.53 20.66
CA ASP A 222 4.74 -11.18 21.66
C ASP A 222 6.24 -11.09 21.33
N ARG A 223 6.58 -10.81 20.06
CA ARG A 223 7.95 -10.60 19.58
C ARG A 223 8.32 -9.12 19.39
N MET A 224 7.37 -8.21 19.67
CA MET A 224 7.55 -6.78 19.46
C MET A 224 7.76 -6.03 20.77
N THR A 225 8.88 -5.33 20.91
CA THR A 225 9.09 -4.33 21.97
C THR A 225 8.97 -2.94 21.38
N PHE A 226 7.99 -2.17 21.88
CA PHE A 226 7.72 -0.82 21.35
C PHE A 226 8.54 0.24 22.09
N ASP A 227 9.85 0.05 22.07
CA ASP A 227 10.85 0.91 22.71
C ASP A 227 12.05 1.18 21.79
N HIS A 228 13.10 1.80 22.35
CA HIS A 228 14.32 2.16 21.62
C HIS A 228 15.08 0.96 21.03
N ARG A 229 14.90 -0.25 21.56
CA ARG A 229 15.61 -1.47 21.12
C ARG A 229 15.23 -1.85 19.70
N LEU A 230 13.96 -1.73 19.34
CA LEU A 230 13.48 -1.94 17.97
C LEU A 230 13.33 -0.64 17.18
N ALA A 231 12.94 0.46 17.81
CA ALA A 231 12.83 1.75 17.12
C ALA A 231 14.21 2.32 16.69
N GLY A 232 15.27 2.07 17.46
CA GLY A 232 16.62 2.49 17.12
C GLY A 232 17.11 1.93 15.77
N PRO A 233 17.14 0.62 15.58
CA PRO A 233 17.49 0.00 14.30
C PRO A 233 16.67 0.53 13.13
N VAL A 234 15.33 0.68 13.29
CA VAL A 234 14.45 1.21 12.21
C VAL A 234 14.84 2.63 11.83
N ARG A 235 15.07 3.51 12.82
CA ARG A 235 15.52 4.90 12.57
C ARG A 235 16.89 4.95 11.90
N THR A 236 17.85 4.14 12.37
CA THR A 236 19.19 4.09 11.78
C THR A 236 19.13 3.61 10.34
N THR A 237 18.31 2.59 10.05
CA THR A 237 18.07 2.11 8.69
C THR A 237 17.47 3.21 7.82
N ALA A 238 16.44 3.91 8.30
CA ALA A 238 15.82 5.00 7.55
C ALA A 238 16.82 6.11 7.20
N LEU A 239 17.63 6.52 8.16
CA LEU A 239 18.71 7.52 7.93
C LEU A 239 19.79 7.01 6.97
N GLY A 240 20.17 5.73 7.06
CA GLY A 240 21.13 5.11 6.15
C GLY A 240 20.63 5.10 4.71
N ILE A 241 19.39 4.68 4.50
CA ILE A 241 18.73 4.69 3.19
C ILE A 241 18.69 6.11 2.62
N TRP A 242 18.25 7.09 3.43
CA TRP A 242 18.14 8.48 2.99
C TRP A 242 19.50 9.05 2.56
N ARG A 243 20.53 8.85 3.36
CA ARG A 243 21.88 9.30 3.02
C ARG A 243 22.42 8.65 1.76
N ASN A 244 22.17 7.34 1.57
CA ASN A 244 22.59 6.63 0.37
C ASN A 244 21.84 7.13 -0.88
N PHE A 245 20.57 7.46 -0.73
CA PHE A 245 19.75 8.04 -1.80
C PHE A 245 20.21 9.46 -2.16
N ASP A 246 20.44 10.32 -1.18
CA ASP A 246 20.79 11.73 -1.35
C ASP A 246 22.21 11.90 -1.91
N ASN A 247 23.17 11.11 -1.42
CA ASN A 247 24.56 11.14 -1.92
C ASN A 247 24.71 10.63 -3.37
N GLY A 248 23.73 9.91 -3.89
CA GLY A 248 23.71 9.41 -5.28
C GLY A 248 23.32 10.46 -6.31
N ASP A 249 22.93 11.67 -5.93
CA ASP A 249 22.44 12.69 -6.87
C ASP A 249 22.70 14.14 -6.52
N SER A 250 23.27 14.82 -7.51
CA SER A 250 23.24 16.28 -7.63
C SER A 250 21.97 16.81 -8.33
N VAL A 251 21.01 15.95 -8.71
CA VAL A 251 19.77 16.33 -9.40
C VAL A 251 18.56 15.88 -8.57
N ARG A 252 17.79 16.80 -8.02
CA ARG A 252 16.55 16.57 -7.29
C ARG A 252 15.46 16.05 -8.25
N VAL A 253 15.44 14.75 -8.52
CA VAL A 253 14.35 14.07 -9.23
C VAL A 253 13.43 13.44 -8.19
N ARG A 254 12.17 13.90 -8.11
CA ARG A 254 11.15 13.22 -7.28
C ARG A 254 10.96 11.79 -7.77
N PRO A 255 10.80 10.79 -6.87
CA PRO A 255 10.51 9.42 -7.28
C PRO A 255 9.28 9.36 -8.17
N ILE A 256 9.31 8.50 -9.18
CA ILE A 256 8.22 8.32 -10.17
C ILE A 256 6.88 8.03 -9.48
N LEU A 257 6.91 7.31 -8.36
CA LEU A 257 5.72 6.91 -7.60
C LEU A 257 5.05 8.03 -6.80
N GLN A 258 5.70 9.19 -6.61
CA GLN A 258 5.07 10.37 -5.99
C GLN A 258 4.38 11.31 -6.99
N GLN A 259 4.51 11.07 -8.28
CA GLN A 259 3.93 11.94 -9.32
C GLN A 259 2.48 11.59 -9.67
N ALA A 260 1.94 10.49 -9.16
CA ALA A 260 0.54 10.15 -9.36
C ALA A 260 -0.34 11.13 -8.57
N ARG A 261 -0.96 12.09 -9.26
CA ARG A 261 -2.16 12.76 -8.73
C ARG A 261 -3.16 11.65 -8.42
N PRO A 262 -3.85 11.71 -7.25
CA PRO A 262 -4.89 10.74 -6.97
C PRO A 262 -5.91 10.82 -8.11
N LEU A 263 -6.07 9.73 -8.84
CA LEU A 263 -7.26 9.50 -9.65
C LEU A 263 -8.41 9.62 -8.65
N ARG A 264 -9.35 10.53 -8.90
CA ARG A 264 -10.57 10.68 -8.09
C ARG A 264 -11.10 9.28 -7.81
N GLN A 265 -11.31 8.97 -6.54
CA GLN A 265 -11.67 7.65 -6.05
C GLN A 265 -12.74 6.98 -6.92
N PRO A 266 -12.58 5.72 -7.30
CA PRO A 266 -13.71 4.92 -7.73
C PRO A 266 -14.65 4.76 -6.54
N VAL A 267 -15.94 4.93 -6.82
CA VAL A 267 -17.09 4.75 -5.95
C VAL A 267 -16.89 3.57 -5.00
N ALA A 268 -17.22 3.79 -3.73
CA ALA A 268 -17.18 2.86 -2.62
C ALA A 268 -17.42 1.40 -3.03
N ALA A 269 -16.42 0.57 -2.80
CA ALA A 269 -16.59 -0.87 -2.83
C ALA A 269 -17.62 -1.25 -1.75
N ALA A 270 -18.79 -1.68 -2.20
CA ALA A 270 -19.78 -2.29 -1.32
C ALA A 270 -19.11 -3.36 -0.47
N SER A 271 -19.37 -3.32 0.81
CA SER A 271 -18.91 -4.24 1.85
C SER A 271 -18.77 -5.67 1.34
N VAL A 272 -17.57 -6.13 1.10
CA VAL A 272 -17.29 -7.56 1.02
C VAL A 272 -17.22 -8.05 2.46
N ARG A 273 -18.31 -8.65 2.93
CA ARG A 273 -18.34 -9.42 4.17
C ARG A 273 -17.22 -10.45 4.13
N ALA A 274 -16.51 -10.53 5.26
CA ALA A 274 -15.58 -11.56 5.58
C ALA A 274 -16.11 -12.95 5.18
N LEU A 275 -15.47 -13.59 4.22
CA LEU A 275 -15.52 -15.03 4.08
C LEU A 275 -14.28 -15.58 4.76
N GLN A 276 -14.54 -16.23 5.89
CA GLN A 276 -13.62 -17.04 6.66
C GLN A 276 -12.96 -18.08 5.75
N TYR A 277 -11.66 -18.20 5.87
CA TYR A 277 -10.93 -19.36 5.41
C TYR A 277 -11.25 -20.53 6.34
N ALA A 278 -11.94 -21.56 5.83
CA ALA A 278 -11.86 -22.93 6.29
C ALA A 278 -10.97 -23.68 5.30
#